data_e53755e7b3c0de16e11fca13c775a086
#
_entry.id   e53755e7b3c0de16e11fca13c775a086
#
_cell.length_a   1.000
_cell.length_b   1.000
_cell.length_c   1.000
_cell.angle_alpha   90.00
_cell.angle_beta   90.00
_cell.angle_gamma   90.00
#
_symmetry.space_group_name_H-M   'P 1'
#
loop_
_entity.id
_entity.type
_entity.pdbx_description
1 polymer ?
#
loop_
_entity_poly.entity_id
_entity_poly.type
_entity_poly.pdbx_seq_one_letter_code
_entity_poly.pdbx_strand_id
1 'polypeptide(L)'
;MTIHKKGQAHWEGDIKRGKGTVSTESGVLNQQPYGFNTRFEGEKGTNPEELIGAAHAACFSMALSLMLGEAGFTPTSIDTTADVSLDKVDAGIAITKIALKSEVAVPGIDASTFDGIIQKAKAGCPVSQVLKAEITLDYQLKS
;
A
#
# COMPACT_ATOMS: atom_id res chain seq x y z
N MET A 1 2.58 -11.56 -21.64
CA MET A 1 2.60 -10.09 -21.80
C MET A 1 3.24 -9.46 -20.58
N THR A 2 4.19 -8.56 -20.81
CA THR A 2 4.84 -7.83 -19.72
C THR A 2 4.45 -6.35 -19.80
N ILE A 3 4.02 -5.81 -18.67
CA ILE A 3 3.66 -4.39 -18.56
C ILE A 3 4.76 -3.70 -17.77
N HIS A 4 5.26 -2.59 -18.29
CA HIS A 4 6.33 -1.81 -17.65
C HIS A 4 5.76 -0.49 -17.12
N LYS A 5 6.03 -0.19 -15.86
CA LYS A 5 5.66 1.08 -15.23
C LYS A 5 6.89 1.65 -14.54
N LYS A 6 7.13 2.95 -14.66
CA LYS A 6 8.35 3.59 -14.17
C LYS A 6 8.08 4.58 -13.07
N GLY A 7 8.92 4.53 -12.05
CA GLY A 7 9.03 5.58 -11.05
C GLY A 7 10.44 6.15 -11.13
N GLN A 8 10.60 7.41 -10.76
CA GLN A 8 11.86 8.14 -10.84
C GLN A 8 12.09 8.95 -9.59
N ALA A 9 13.34 9.12 -9.22
CA ALA A 9 13.72 10.00 -8.12
C ALA A 9 15.00 10.74 -8.47
N HIS A 10 15.10 11.97 -7.95
CA HIS A 10 16.29 12.78 -8.00
C HIS A 10 16.70 13.15 -6.59
N TRP A 11 18.00 13.17 -6.30
CA TRP A 11 18.52 13.54 -4.99
C TRP A 11 19.75 14.43 -5.14
N GLU A 12 19.84 15.45 -4.27
CA GLU A 12 21.01 16.33 -4.17
C GLU A 12 21.42 16.50 -2.72
N GLY A 13 22.72 16.40 -2.46
CA GLY A 13 23.30 16.71 -1.16
C GLY A 13 23.38 15.55 -0.19
N ASP A 14 23.73 15.87 1.06
CA ASP A 14 23.83 14.87 2.12
C ASP A 14 22.45 14.45 2.63
N ILE A 15 22.42 13.41 3.44
CA ILE A 15 21.13 12.82 3.86
C ILE A 15 20.26 13.80 4.67
N LYS A 16 20.86 14.60 5.52
CA LYS A 16 20.07 15.48 6.41
C LYS A 16 19.66 16.80 5.78
N ARG A 17 20.54 17.37 4.95
CA ARG A 17 20.32 18.69 4.35
C ARG A 17 19.96 18.63 2.86
N GLY A 18 20.09 17.48 2.27
CA GLY A 18 19.80 17.28 0.86
C GLY A 18 18.32 17.41 0.54
N LYS A 19 18.05 17.41 -0.74
CA LYS A 19 16.69 17.54 -1.29
C LYS A 19 16.46 16.49 -2.34
N GLY A 20 15.27 15.93 -2.32
CA GLY A 20 14.87 14.97 -3.34
C GLY A 20 13.52 15.30 -3.95
N THR A 21 13.27 14.72 -5.10
CA THR A 21 11.97 14.74 -5.75
C THR A 21 11.62 13.35 -6.27
N VAL A 22 10.35 13.05 -6.30
CA VAL A 22 9.81 11.77 -6.79
C VAL A 22 8.83 12.06 -7.90
N SER A 23 8.89 11.27 -8.95
CA SER A 23 7.98 11.38 -10.09
C SER A 23 7.53 10.00 -10.55
N THR A 24 6.37 9.94 -11.18
CA THR A 24 5.88 8.72 -11.82
C THR A 24 5.72 8.95 -13.31
N GLU A 25 5.80 7.86 -14.08
CA GLU A 25 5.68 7.90 -15.53
C GLU A 25 4.39 8.58 -16.00
N SER A 26 3.29 8.37 -15.26
CA SER A 26 1.99 8.97 -15.57
C SER A 26 1.93 10.48 -15.33
N GLY A 27 2.88 11.03 -14.57
CA GLY A 27 2.85 12.43 -14.18
C GLY A 27 1.96 12.73 -12.99
N VAL A 28 1.28 11.73 -12.43
CA VAL A 28 0.44 11.91 -11.23
C VAL A 28 1.28 12.42 -10.07
N LEU A 29 2.49 11.87 -9.90
CA LEU A 29 3.52 12.48 -9.07
C LEU A 29 4.51 13.15 -10.04
N ASN A 30 4.70 14.44 -9.87
CA ASN A 30 5.61 15.20 -10.71
C ASN A 30 6.49 16.07 -9.83
N GLN A 31 7.74 15.64 -9.67
CA GLN A 31 8.75 16.33 -8.86
C GLN A 31 8.25 16.67 -7.45
N GLN A 32 7.60 15.71 -6.81
CA GLN A 32 7.11 15.90 -5.44
C GLN A 32 8.24 15.82 -4.43
N PRO A 33 8.31 16.76 -3.49
CA PRO A 33 9.42 16.83 -2.52
C PRO A 33 9.46 15.61 -1.60
N TYR A 34 10.66 15.11 -1.36
CA TYR A 34 10.90 14.14 -0.31
C TYR A 34 12.32 14.36 0.25
N GLY A 35 12.53 13.90 1.48
CA GLY A 35 13.82 14.04 2.13
C GLY A 35 13.79 13.52 3.56
N PHE A 36 14.86 13.80 4.30
CA PHE A 36 14.95 13.39 5.70
C PHE A 36 13.80 13.97 6.52
N ASN A 37 13.48 15.24 6.31
CA ASN A 37 12.43 15.93 7.05
C ASN A 37 11.03 15.42 6.74
N THR A 38 10.74 15.06 5.49
CA THR A 38 9.44 14.51 5.13
C THR A 38 9.27 13.06 5.57
N ARG A 39 10.38 12.35 5.75
CA ARG A 39 10.38 10.94 6.16
C ARG A 39 10.38 10.78 7.68
N PHE A 40 11.16 11.60 8.39
CA PHE A 40 11.41 11.42 9.83
C PHE A 40 10.90 12.56 10.70
N GLU A 41 10.59 13.72 10.14
CA GLU A 41 10.24 14.91 10.92
C GLU A 41 8.84 15.45 10.65
N GLY A 42 8.04 14.74 9.87
CA GLY A 42 6.64 15.09 9.64
C GLY A 42 6.40 16.32 8.77
N GLU A 43 7.39 16.78 8.02
CA GLU A 43 7.19 17.91 7.11
C GLU A 43 6.40 17.52 5.85
N LYS A 44 5.83 18.53 5.21
CA LYS A 44 5.03 18.32 3.99
C LYS A 44 5.88 17.80 2.85
N GLY A 45 5.35 16.82 2.16
CA GLY A 45 5.99 16.13 1.06
C GLY A 45 5.61 14.67 1.12
N THR A 46 6.31 13.86 0.35
CA THR A 46 6.07 12.41 0.38
C THR A 46 7.27 11.67 0.95
N ASN A 47 7.15 10.36 1.07
CA ASN A 47 8.22 9.48 1.53
C ASN A 47 7.99 8.09 0.97
N PRO A 48 9.04 7.25 0.95
CA PRO A 48 8.90 5.90 0.40
C PRO A 48 7.83 5.05 1.07
N GLU A 49 7.68 5.20 2.39
CA GLU A 49 6.77 4.36 3.17
C GLU A 49 5.31 4.63 2.81
N GLU A 50 4.91 5.90 2.71
CA GLU A 50 3.52 6.20 2.33
C GLU A 50 3.23 5.84 0.87
N LEU A 51 4.22 5.90 -0.01
CA LEU A 51 4.07 5.47 -1.40
C LEU A 51 3.88 3.95 -1.49
N ILE A 52 4.63 3.19 -0.70
CA ILE A 52 4.44 1.75 -0.59
C ILE A 52 3.05 1.46 -0.02
N GLY A 53 2.63 2.21 1.00
CA GLY A 53 1.31 2.06 1.60
C GLY A 53 0.19 2.29 0.61
N ALA A 54 0.26 3.37 -0.17
CA ALA A 54 -0.74 3.67 -1.19
C ALA A 54 -0.79 2.58 -2.26
N ALA A 55 0.37 2.11 -2.71
CA ALA A 55 0.47 1.02 -3.69
C ALA A 55 -0.14 -0.26 -3.13
N HIS A 56 0.16 -0.62 -1.88
CA HIS A 56 -0.35 -1.84 -1.25
C HIS A 56 -1.87 -1.77 -1.05
N ALA A 57 -2.37 -0.64 -0.52
CA ALA A 57 -3.80 -0.46 -0.31
C ALA A 57 -4.57 -0.56 -1.63
N ALA A 58 -4.05 0.06 -2.70
CA ALA A 58 -4.68 0.02 -4.02
C ALA A 58 -4.68 -1.40 -4.60
N CYS A 59 -3.55 -2.08 -4.55
CA CYS A 59 -3.42 -3.43 -5.09
C CYS A 59 -4.30 -4.43 -4.34
N PHE A 60 -4.28 -4.36 -3.01
CA PHE A 60 -5.13 -5.22 -2.17
C PHE A 60 -6.61 -5.01 -2.48
N SER A 61 -7.06 -3.75 -2.57
CA SER A 61 -8.47 -3.44 -2.86
C SER A 61 -8.91 -3.96 -4.21
N MET A 62 -8.06 -3.83 -5.23
CA MET A 62 -8.35 -4.38 -6.56
C MET A 62 -8.37 -5.90 -6.56
N ALA A 63 -7.44 -6.54 -5.85
CA ALA A 63 -7.41 -8.00 -5.74
C ALA A 63 -8.68 -8.51 -5.05
N LEU A 64 -9.11 -7.83 -4.00
CA LEU A 64 -10.35 -8.17 -3.30
C LEU A 64 -11.56 -8.03 -4.22
N SER A 65 -11.64 -6.93 -4.96
CA SER A 65 -12.73 -6.72 -5.91
C SER A 65 -12.77 -7.81 -6.98
N LEU A 66 -11.61 -8.19 -7.52
CA LEU A 66 -11.51 -9.26 -8.50
C LEU A 66 -12.04 -10.58 -7.93
N MET A 67 -11.55 -10.96 -6.75
CA MET A 67 -11.92 -12.24 -6.14
C MET A 67 -13.40 -12.29 -5.72
N LEU A 68 -13.94 -11.16 -5.25
CA LEU A 68 -15.36 -11.05 -4.97
C LEU A 68 -16.19 -11.24 -6.26
N GLY A 69 -15.75 -10.60 -7.34
CA GLY A 69 -16.40 -10.74 -8.64
C GLY A 69 -16.41 -12.17 -9.17
N GLU A 70 -15.30 -12.87 -9.02
CA GLU A 70 -15.20 -14.29 -9.40
C GLU A 70 -16.16 -15.18 -8.59
N ALA A 71 -16.46 -14.78 -7.36
CA ALA A 71 -17.41 -15.48 -6.51
C ALA A 71 -18.85 -15.02 -6.71
N GLY A 72 -19.10 -14.09 -7.62
CA GLY A 72 -20.45 -13.61 -7.96
C GLY A 72 -20.92 -12.42 -7.14
N PHE A 73 -20.00 -11.71 -6.45
CA PHE A 73 -20.35 -10.56 -5.62
C PHE A 73 -19.73 -9.29 -6.16
N THR A 74 -20.47 -8.19 -6.07
CA THR A 74 -19.98 -6.87 -6.46
C THR A 74 -19.90 -5.99 -5.23
N PRO A 75 -18.70 -5.56 -4.83
CA PRO A 75 -18.60 -4.64 -3.69
C PRO A 75 -19.16 -3.27 -4.04
N THR A 76 -19.86 -2.66 -3.08
CA THR A 76 -20.32 -1.29 -3.20
C THR A 76 -19.15 -0.33 -2.96
N SER A 77 -18.31 -0.66 -1.99
CA SER A 77 -17.11 0.12 -1.67
C SER A 77 -16.08 -0.73 -0.97
N ILE A 78 -14.81 -0.39 -1.18
CA ILE A 78 -13.67 -0.95 -0.47
C ILE A 78 -12.78 0.23 -0.08
N ASP A 79 -12.64 0.48 1.21
CA ASP A 79 -11.78 1.53 1.73
C ASP A 79 -10.66 0.89 2.54
N THR A 80 -9.43 1.03 2.07
CA THR A 80 -8.27 0.37 2.66
C THR A 80 -7.19 1.38 3.03
N THR A 81 -6.65 1.21 4.24
CA THR A 81 -5.47 1.91 4.70
C THR A 81 -4.37 0.88 4.92
N ALA A 82 -3.16 1.18 4.47
CA ALA A 82 -1.98 0.37 4.77
C ALA A 82 -1.06 1.21 5.64
N ASP A 83 -0.87 0.77 6.88
CA ASP A 83 0.02 1.43 7.84
C ASP A 83 1.38 0.74 7.76
N VAL A 84 2.38 1.45 7.23
CA VAL A 84 3.72 0.92 6.97
C VAL A 84 4.64 1.35 8.10
N SER A 85 5.18 0.37 8.83
CA SER A 85 6.07 0.61 9.97
C SER A 85 7.53 0.64 9.52
N LEU A 86 8.21 1.73 9.83
CA LEU A 86 9.64 1.90 9.62
C LEU A 86 10.32 1.86 10.99
N ASP A 87 11.13 0.86 11.24
CA ASP A 87 11.73 0.61 12.54
C ASP A 87 13.24 0.57 12.49
N LYS A 88 13.86 0.97 13.59
CA LYS A 88 15.28 0.77 13.78
C LYS A 88 15.51 -0.68 14.21
N VAL A 89 16.34 -1.37 13.47
CA VAL A 89 16.71 -2.78 13.72
C VAL A 89 18.22 -2.90 13.81
N ASP A 90 18.73 -4.07 14.16
CA ASP A 90 20.18 -4.28 14.34
C ASP A 90 20.99 -3.91 13.09
N ALA A 91 20.48 -4.19 11.92
CA ALA A 91 21.16 -3.90 10.65
C ALA A 91 20.92 -2.47 10.13
N GLY A 92 20.17 -1.63 10.86
CA GLY A 92 19.87 -0.26 10.44
C GLY A 92 18.38 0.07 10.54
N ILE A 93 17.78 0.56 9.46
CA ILE A 93 16.37 0.90 9.41
C ILE A 93 15.67 -0.04 8.43
N ALA A 94 14.53 -0.58 8.81
CA ALA A 94 13.80 -1.52 7.98
C ALA A 94 12.28 -1.30 8.06
N ILE A 95 11.61 -1.59 6.96
CA ILE A 95 10.16 -1.71 6.95
C ILE A 95 9.84 -3.09 7.50
N THR A 96 9.26 -3.14 8.70
CA THR A 96 9.08 -4.40 9.45
C THR A 96 7.68 -4.96 9.35
N LYS A 97 6.68 -4.09 9.15
CA LYS A 97 5.29 -4.51 9.19
C LYS A 97 4.44 -3.59 8.33
N ILE A 98 3.42 -4.16 7.71
CA ILE A 98 2.35 -3.41 7.05
C ILE A 98 1.02 -3.90 7.61
N ALA A 99 0.29 -3.02 8.27
CA ALA A 99 -1.02 -3.33 8.81
C ALA A 99 -2.09 -2.83 7.84
N LEU A 100 -2.77 -3.76 7.19
CA LEU A 100 -3.90 -3.44 6.32
C LEU A 100 -5.16 -3.34 7.16
N LYS A 101 -5.91 -2.28 6.95
CA LYS A 101 -7.21 -2.08 7.59
C LYS A 101 -8.21 -1.73 6.49
N SER A 102 -9.26 -2.53 6.37
CA SER A 102 -10.21 -2.38 5.27
C SER A 102 -11.66 -2.40 5.76
N GLU A 103 -12.44 -1.45 5.26
CA GLU A 103 -13.90 -1.43 5.45
C GLU A 103 -14.53 -1.74 4.09
N VAL A 104 -15.35 -2.77 4.04
CA VAL A 104 -15.88 -3.30 2.78
C VAL A 104 -17.39 -3.44 2.87
N ALA A 105 -18.09 -2.92 1.87
CA ALA A 105 -19.53 -3.08 1.75
C ALA A 105 -19.82 -4.00 0.56
N VAL A 106 -20.39 -5.18 0.84
CA VAL A 106 -20.71 -6.18 -0.18
C VAL A 106 -22.13 -6.71 0.08
N PRO A 107 -23.11 -6.36 -0.76
CA PRO A 107 -24.45 -6.89 -0.58
C PRO A 107 -24.52 -8.40 -0.77
N GLY A 108 -25.24 -9.08 0.12
CA GLY A 108 -25.61 -10.48 -0.05
C GLY A 108 -24.57 -11.52 0.32
N ILE A 109 -23.41 -11.12 0.82
CA ILE A 109 -22.37 -12.09 1.19
C ILE A 109 -22.45 -12.44 2.68
N ASP A 110 -22.20 -13.70 3.02
CA ASP A 110 -22.10 -14.11 4.42
C ASP A 110 -20.66 -13.90 4.94
N ALA A 111 -20.54 -13.77 6.25
CA ALA A 111 -19.25 -13.47 6.89
C ALA A 111 -18.18 -14.52 6.61
N SER A 112 -18.54 -15.79 6.62
CA SER A 112 -17.61 -16.90 6.40
C SER A 112 -17.02 -16.89 4.98
N THR A 113 -17.89 -16.72 3.99
CA THR A 113 -17.47 -16.63 2.57
C THR A 113 -16.58 -15.43 2.37
N PHE A 114 -16.97 -14.28 2.94
CA PHE A 114 -16.18 -13.06 2.84
C PHE A 114 -14.79 -13.22 3.47
N ASP A 115 -14.72 -13.81 4.66
CA ASP A 115 -13.42 -14.02 5.33
C ASP A 115 -12.46 -14.84 4.46
N GLY A 116 -12.94 -15.91 3.86
CA GLY A 116 -12.11 -16.72 2.96
C GLY A 116 -11.56 -15.92 1.79
N ILE A 117 -12.39 -15.07 1.21
CA ILE A 117 -12.02 -14.26 0.05
C ILE A 117 -11.02 -13.16 0.45
N ILE A 118 -11.28 -12.44 1.53
CA ILE A 118 -10.40 -11.33 1.93
C ILE A 118 -9.02 -11.82 2.37
N GLN A 119 -8.94 -13.00 3.01
CA GLN A 119 -7.65 -13.59 3.37
C GLN A 119 -6.83 -13.96 2.12
N LYS A 120 -7.49 -14.47 1.09
CA LYS A 120 -6.83 -14.76 -0.18
C LYS A 120 -6.33 -13.48 -0.86
N ALA A 121 -7.12 -12.41 -0.80
CA ALA A 121 -6.71 -11.12 -1.36
C ALA A 121 -5.48 -10.58 -0.65
N LYS A 122 -5.42 -10.71 0.69
CA LYS A 122 -4.25 -10.32 1.48
C LYS A 122 -2.99 -11.03 1.00
N ALA A 123 -3.06 -12.34 0.85
CA ALA A 123 -1.91 -13.16 0.49
C ALA A 123 -1.55 -13.03 -1.00
N GLY A 124 -2.55 -12.89 -1.85
CA GLY A 124 -2.39 -13.01 -3.30
C GLY A 124 -2.18 -11.72 -4.07
N CYS A 125 -2.43 -10.56 -3.46
CA CYS A 125 -2.21 -9.32 -4.21
C CYS A 125 -0.72 -9.20 -4.56
N PRO A 126 -0.40 -8.78 -5.80
CA PRO A 126 0.99 -8.74 -6.25
C PRO A 126 1.94 -7.93 -5.35
N VAL A 127 1.46 -6.83 -4.75
CA VAL A 127 2.29 -6.04 -3.85
C VAL A 127 2.57 -6.80 -2.55
N SER A 128 1.57 -7.50 -1.99
CA SER A 128 1.80 -8.36 -0.82
C SER A 128 2.88 -9.41 -1.08
N GLN A 129 2.90 -9.96 -2.29
CA GLN A 129 3.84 -11.03 -2.64
C GLN A 129 5.29 -10.56 -2.75
N VAL A 130 5.52 -9.29 -3.13
CA VAL A 130 6.90 -8.78 -3.27
C VAL A 130 7.46 -8.19 -1.98
N LEU A 131 6.60 -7.87 -1.01
CA LEU A 131 7.03 -7.28 0.25
C LEU A 131 7.41 -8.34 1.26
N LYS A 132 8.60 -8.19 1.85
CA LYS A 132 9.13 -9.12 2.83
C LYS A 132 8.62 -8.85 4.25
N ALA A 133 8.02 -7.68 4.48
CA ALA A 133 7.50 -7.29 5.79
C ALA A 133 6.34 -8.18 6.22
N GLU A 134 6.10 -8.26 7.53
CA GLU A 134 4.91 -8.91 8.07
C GLU A 134 3.67 -8.13 7.65
N ILE A 135 2.67 -8.82 7.11
CA ILE A 135 1.43 -8.20 6.69
C ILE A 135 0.31 -8.70 7.57
N THR A 136 -0.38 -7.78 8.25
CA THR A 136 -1.56 -8.08 9.05
C THR A 136 -2.80 -7.49 8.39
N LEU A 137 -3.96 -8.02 8.73
CA LEU A 137 -5.24 -7.57 8.17
C LEU A 137 -6.27 -7.45 9.28
N ASP A 138 -6.91 -6.30 9.33
CA ASP A 138 -8.09 -6.05 10.13
C ASP A 138 -9.16 -5.52 9.19
N TYR A 139 -10.37 -6.03 9.29
CA TYR A 139 -11.43 -5.61 8.37
C TYR A 139 -12.79 -5.51 9.06
N GLN A 140 -13.66 -4.73 8.43
CA GLN A 140 -15.08 -4.67 8.74
C GLN A 140 -15.87 -4.91 7.47
N LEU A 141 -16.79 -5.86 7.54
CA LEU A 141 -17.75 -6.11 6.47
C LEU A 141 -19.04 -5.36 6.77
N LYS A 142 -19.45 -4.54 5.82
CA LYS A 142 -20.72 -3.81 5.87
C LYS A 142 -21.67 -4.38 4.82
N SER A 143 -22.93 -4.41 5.12
CA SER A 143 -23.96 -4.88 4.18
C SER A 143 -24.53 -3.75 3.32
#